data_ac928ac776f9099e995a10d7ddf1151e
#
_entry.id   ac928ac776f9099e995a10d7ddf1151e
#
_cell.length_a   1.000
_cell.length_b   1.000
_cell.length_c   1.000
_cell.angle_alpha   90.00
_cell.angle_beta   90.00
_cell.angle_gamma   90.00
#
_symmetry.space_group_name_H-M   'P 1'
#
loop_
_entity.id
_entity.type
_entity.pdbx_description
1 polymer ?
#
loop_
_entity_poly.entity_id
_entity_poly.type
_entity_poly.pdbx_seq_one_letter_code
_entity_poly.pdbx_strand_id
1 'polypeptide(L)'
;VRIGLPIAYNHMAMTDSITLRRPDDWHVHLRDGPMLAAVAPLTARAFGRAIVMPNLAPPVTTVQAATDYRERIKAASGAADFMPLMTCYLTDETDAAEVRLGFKEAVFTAVKLYPAGATTNSADGVTDMTRIAPVLETLQDIGMPLLVHGEVTDPDIDIFDREAVFIDRVLGPMLADFPALKVVFEHITTTQAVGFVRAGGPRLAATITPHHLIINRNAMFRGGIRPHMYCLPVAKREAHRLALLEAATSGEACFFLGTDSAPHGIAEKQSACGCAGIFSAASAIELYTHVFDREKALGQLEAFASKNGPAFYGLAENTDTITLTRQDWTVPEAIDAGAAGTVRPFMAGETLGWQLAD
;
A
#
# COMPACT_ATOMS: atom_id res chain seq x y z
N VAL A 1 -5.14 54.96 31.31
CA VAL A 1 -6.19 54.39 30.48
C VAL A 1 -5.51 53.41 29.51
N ARG A 2 -5.58 52.09 29.80
CA ARG A 2 -5.15 51.02 28.88
C ARG A 2 -6.38 50.59 28.08
N ILE A 3 -6.38 50.86 26.80
CA ILE A 3 -7.37 50.32 25.86
C ILE A 3 -6.89 48.93 25.47
N GLY A 4 -7.44 47.88 26.08
CA GLY A 4 -7.26 46.48 25.64
C GLY A 4 -8.23 46.21 24.50
N LEU A 5 -7.71 45.99 23.29
CA LEU A 5 -8.48 45.41 22.22
C LEU A 5 -8.64 43.90 22.49
N PRO A 6 -9.85 43.32 22.37
CA PRO A 6 -10.00 41.87 22.49
C PRO A 6 -9.38 41.23 21.26
N ILE A 7 -8.35 40.38 21.46
CA ILE A 7 -7.88 39.44 20.44
C ILE A 7 -9.00 38.41 20.27
N ALA A 8 -9.75 38.51 19.21
CA ALA A 8 -10.67 37.46 18.80
C ALA A 8 -9.82 36.25 18.42
N TYR A 9 -9.74 35.25 19.28
CA TYR A 9 -9.33 33.92 18.92
C TYR A 9 -10.39 33.41 17.97
N ASN A 10 -10.04 33.39 16.68
CA ASN A 10 -10.80 32.66 15.67
C ASN A 10 -10.68 31.18 16.05
N HIS A 11 -11.64 30.62 16.76
CA HIS A 11 -11.86 29.18 16.85
C HIS A 11 -12.20 28.74 15.42
N MET A 12 -11.21 28.28 14.68
CA MET A 12 -11.52 27.43 13.53
C MET A 12 -12.38 26.28 14.08
N ALA A 13 -13.62 26.21 13.65
CA ALA A 13 -14.52 25.13 14.04
C ALA A 13 -13.80 23.81 13.71
N MET A 14 -13.58 23.00 14.74
CA MET A 14 -13.02 21.67 14.55
C MET A 14 -14.04 20.88 13.73
N THR A 15 -13.58 20.24 12.65
CA THR A 15 -14.43 19.37 11.84
C THR A 15 -14.76 18.12 12.66
N ASP A 16 -16.03 17.92 12.98
CA ASP A 16 -16.48 16.79 13.79
C ASP A 16 -16.70 15.51 12.97
N SER A 17 -16.85 15.65 11.65
CA SER A 17 -16.98 14.54 10.72
C SER A 17 -16.47 14.91 9.33
N ILE A 18 -16.01 13.92 8.59
CA ILE A 18 -15.66 14.04 7.17
C ILE A 18 -16.32 12.91 6.39
N THR A 19 -17.02 13.26 5.32
CA THR A 19 -17.57 12.30 4.36
C THR A 19 -16.79 12.40 3.06
N LEU A 20 -16.32 11.27 2.58
CA LEU A 20 -15.58 11.14 1.32
C LEU A 20 -16.11 9.95 0.53
N ARG A 21 -15.84 9.93 -0.76
CA ARG A 21 -16.09 8.74 -1.61
C ARG A 21 -15.41 7.54 -0.97
N ARG A 22 -16.07 6.37 -1.01
CA ARG A 22 -15.47 5.15 -0.50
C ARG A 22 -14.11 4.94 -1.15
N PRO A 23 -13.02 4.86 -0.37
CA PRO A 23 -11.67 4.77 -0.90
C PRO A 23 -11.38 3.40 -1.52
N ASP A 24 -10.28 3.32 -2.25
CA ASP A 24 -9.70 2.08 -2.74
C ASP A 24 -8.33 1.85 -2.10
N ASP A 25 -7.99 0.61 -1.82
CA ASP A 25 -6.66 0.23 -1.35
C ASP A 25 -5.81 -0.29 -2.53
N TRP A 26 -4.84 0.52 -2.96
CA TRP A 26 -4.04 0.19 -4.13
C TRP A 26 -2.87 -0.75 -3.84
N HIS A 27 -2.79 -1.30 -2.62
CA HIS A 27 -1.80 -2.32 -2.25
C HIS A 27 -2.18 -3.04 -0.97
N VAL A 28 -2.60 -4.29 -1.05
CA VAL A 28 -2.94 -5.10 0.13
C VAL A 28 -2.52 -6.56 -0.01
N HIS A 29 -2.06 -7.16 1.10
CA HIS A 29 -1.82 -8.59 1.23
C HIS A 29 -2.94 -9.24 2.04
N LEU A 30 -3.76 -10.06 1.40
CA LEU A 30 -4.87 -10.76 2.07
C LEU A 30 -4.50 -12.17 2.54
N ARG A 31 -3.35 -12.69 2.09
CA ARG A 31 -2.93 -14.07 2.37
C ARG A 31 -3.96 -15.08 1.85
N ASP A 32 -4.03 -16.29 2.46
CA ASP A 32 -5.02 -17.31 2.10
C ASP A 32 -5.50 -18.07 3.35
N GLY A 33 -6.50 -18.93 3.20
CA GLY A 33 -7.02 -19.78 4.26
C GLY A 33 -7.54 -19.02 5.48
N PRO A 34 -7.21 -19.46 6.72
CA PRO A 34 -7.70 -18.83 7.94
C PRO A 34 -7.30 -17.35 8.08
N MET A 35 -6.10 -16.98 7.62
CA MET A 35 -5.66 -15.58 7.63
C MET A 35 -6.54 -14.71 6.72
N LEU A 36 -6.83 -15.18 5.51
CA LEU A 36 -7.75 -14.49 4.58
C LEU A 36 -9.12 -14.25 5.23
N ALA A 37 -9.67 -15.28 5.86
CA ALA A 37 -10.99 -15.19 6.52
C ALA A 37 -11.01 -14.12 7.63
N ALA A 38 -9.90 -13.92 8.32
CA ALA A 38 -9.80 -12.93 9.39
C ALA A 38 -9.58 -11.49 8.88
N VAL A 39 -8.82 -11.29 7.79
CA VAL A 39 -8.38 -9.95 7.41
C VAL A 39 -9.16 -9.34 6.24
N ALA A 40 -9.75 -10.17 5.34
CA ALA A 40 -10.52 -9.66 4.21
C ALA A 40 -11.74 -8.81 4.62
N PRO A 41 -12.52 -9.16 5.66
CA PRO A 41 -13.61 -8.31 6.12
C PRO A 41 -13.16 -6.94 6.62
N LEU A 42 -11.96 -6.86 7.23
CA LEU A 42 -11.41 -5.60 7.74
C LEU A 42 -11.00 -4.65 6.60
N THR A 43 -10.48 -5.17 5.50
CA THR A 43 -10.22 -4.40 4.30
C THR A 43 -11.54 -3.96 3.65
N ALA A 44 -12.47 -4.90 3.44
CA ALA A 44 -13.75 -4.64 2.81
C ALA A 44 -14.65 -3.65 3.58
N ARG A 45 -14.46 -3.51 4.90
CA ARG A 45 -15.18 -2.54 5.73
C ARG A 45 -14.97 -1.10 5.26
N ALA A 46 -13.74 -0.76 4.88
CA ALA A 46 -13.36 0.61 4.54
C ALA A 46 -13.28 0.86 3.03
N PHE A 47 -12.85 -0.14 2.27
CA PHE A 47 -12.48 0.01 0.86
C PHE A 47 -13.51 -0.63 -0.08
N GLY A 48 -13.81 0.05 -1.19
CA GLY A 48 -14.67 -0.49 -2.24
C GLY A 48 -13.94 -1.49 -3.13
N ARG A 49 -12.67 -1.21 -3.41
CA ARG A 49 -11.77 -2.05 -4.20
C ARG A 49 -10.42 -2.18 -3.53
N ALA A 50 -9.70 -3.26 -3.84
CA ALA A 50 -8.30 -3.38 -3.44
C ALA A 50 -7.46 -4.09 -4.51
N ILE A 51 -6.27 -3.54 -4.80
CA ILE A 51 -5.23 -4.24 -5.56
C ILE A 51 -4.61 -5.30 -4.66
N VAL A 52 -4.86 -6.56 -5.00
CA VAL A 52 -4.44 -7.70 -4.18
C VAL A 52 -3.08 -8.21 -4.65
N MET A 53 -2.13 -8.24 -3.72
CA MET A 53 -0.79 -8.72 -4.01
C MET A 53 -0.75 -10.24 -4.22
N PRO A 54 0.01 -10.70 -5.23
CA PRO A 54 -0.05 -12.08 -5.72
C PRO A 54 0.94 -13.03 -5.03
N ASN A 55 1.71 -12.58 -4.04
CA ASN A 55 2.81 -13.32 -3.41
C ASN A 55 2.33 -14.33 -2.35
N LEU A 56 1.47 -15.23 -2.78
CA LEU A 56 1.11 -16.43 -2.02
C LEU A 56 2.21 -17.51 -2.13
N ALA A 57 2.01 -18.65 -1.52
CA ALA A 57 2.81 -19.85 -1.70
C ALA A 57 1.89 -21.03 -2.11
N PRO A 58 1.86 -21.43 -3.40
CA PRO A 58 2.59 -20.85 -4.54
C PRO A 58 2.08 -19.47 -4.96
N PRO A 59 2.88 -18.67 -5.69
CA PRO A 59 2.49 -17.35 -6.18
C PRO A 59 1.40 -17.43 -7.26
N VAL A 60 0.62 -16.34 -7.39
CA VAL A 60 -0.44 -16.23 -8.40
C VAL A 60 0.15 -15.76 -9.72
N THR A 61 0.41 -16.68 -10.63
CA THR A 61 1.10 -16.44 -11.92
C THR A 61 0.19 -16.64 -13.14
N THR A 62 -1.01 -17.20 -12.96
CA THR A 62 -1.93 -17.52 -14.07
C THR A 62 -3.31 -16.93 -13.87
N VAL A 63 -4.04 -16.77 -14.98
CA VAL A 63 -5.44 -16.32 -15.02
C VAL A 63 -6.34 -17.21 -14.14
N GLN A 64 -6.15 -18.54 -14.23
CA GLN A 64 -6.92 -19.47 -13.42
C GLN A 64 -6.64 -19.29 -11.93
N ALA A 65 -5.37 -19.23 -11.51
CA ALA A 65 -5.00 -19.05 -10.12
C ALA A 65 -5.54 -17.72 -9.54
N ALA A 66 -5.50 -16.64 -10.34
CA ALA A 66 -6.04 -15.34 -9.96
C ALA A 66 -7.57 -15.37 -9.82
N THR A 67 -8.26 -16.07 -10.73
CA THR A 67 -9.71 -16.25 -10.68
C THR A 67 -10.12 -17.02 -9.42
N ASP A 68 -9.46 -18.15 -9.15
CA ASP A 68 -9.73 -18.96 -7.97
C ASP A 68 -9.46 -18.18 -6.67
N TYR A 69 -8.38 -17.41 -6.63
CA TYR A 69 -8.07 -16.57 -5.48
C TYR A 69 -9.09 -15.44 -5.30
N ARG A 70 -9.52 -14.79 -6.37
CA ARG A 70 -10.58 -13.77 -6.35
C ARG A 70 -11.88 -14.29 -5.73
N GLU A 71 -12.30 -15.50 -6.11
CA GLU A 71 -13.52 -16.10 -5.55
C GLU A 71 -13.35 -16.43 -4.04
N ARG A 72 -12.18 -16.91 -3.60
CA ARG A 72 -11.91 -17.09 -2.17
C ARG A 72 -11.96 -15.78 -1.38
N ILE A 73 -11.41 -14.68 -1.95
CA ILE A 73 -11.46 -13.36 -1.33
C ILE A 73 -12.89 -12.86 -1.20
N LYS A 74 -13.69 -12.96 -2.27
CA LYS A 74 -15.11 -12.56 -2.22
C LYS A 74 -15.89 -13.34 -1.16
N ALA A 75 -15.69 -14.65 -1.09
CA ALA A 75 -16.33 -15.47 -0.09
C ALA A 75 -15.92 -15.08 1.34
N ALA A 76 -14.64 -14.74 1.55
CA ALA A 76 -14.10 -14.38 2.85
C ALA A 76 -14.43 -12.95 3.28
N SER A 77 -14.58 -12.00 2.35
CA SER A 77 -14.80 -10.58 2.66
C SER A 77 -16.13 -10.30 3.36
N GLY A 78 -17.14 -11.15 3.14
CA GLY A 78 -18.48 -10.94 3.68
C GLY A 78 -19.23 -9.72 3.12
N ALA A 79 -18.63 -8.97 2.18
CA ALA A 79 -19.18 -7.77 1.57
C ALA A 79 -19.38 -8.00 0.06
N ALA A 80 -20.64 -7.98 -0.38
CA ALA A 80 -21.00 -8.26 -1.77
C ALA A 80 -20.52 -7.19 -2.76
N ASP A 81 -20.27 -5.98 -2.27
CA ASP A 81 -19.84 -4.81 -3.02
C ASP A 81 -18.32 -4.59 -3.01
N PHE A 82 -17.55 -5.41 -2.27
CA PHE A 82 -16.09 -5.36 -2.30
C PHE A 82 -15.53 -6.02 -3.56
N MET A 83 -14.70 -5.29 -4.30
CA MET A 83 -14.11 -5.77 -5.55
C MET A 83 -12.60 -5.98 -5.41
N PRO A 84 -12.10 -7.22 -5.30
CA PRO A 84 -10.68 -7.50 -5.39
C PRO A 84 -10.19 -7.36 -6.85
N LEU A 85 -9.19 -6.52 -7.04
CA LEU A 85 -8.48 -6.28 -8.29
C LEU A 85 -7.22 -7.16 -8.29
N MET A 86 -7.23 -8.20 -9.13
CA MET A 86 -6.18 -9.21 -9.10
C MET A 86 -4.93 -8.78 -9.86
N THR A 87 -3.79 -9.28 -9.41
CA THR A 87 -2.49 -9.03 -10.04
C THR A 87 -1.79 -10.34 -10.38
N CYS A 88 -0.98 -10.32 -11.45
CA CYS A 88 -0.09 -11.41 -11.81
C CYS A 88 1.27 -11.23 -11.12
N TYR A 89 1.80 -12.28 -10.51
CA TYR A 89 3.16 -12.31 -9.98
C TYR A 89 4.15 -12.46 -11.14
N LEU A 90 5.07 -11.49 -11.27
CA LEU A 90 6.09 -11.52 -12.33
C LEU A 90 7.29 -12.36 -11.90
N THR A 91 7.61 -13.34 -12.73
CA THR A 91 8.80 -14.20 -12.61
C THR A 91 9.65 -14.07 -13.87
N ASP A 92 10.86 -14.59 -13.85
CA ASP A 92 11.71 -14.70 -15.03
C ASP A 92 11.10 -15.55 -16.16
N GLU A 93 10.13 -16.42 -15.84
CA GLU A 93 9.46 -17.34 -16.77
C GLU A 93 8.03 -16.92 -17.12
N THR A 94 7.59 -15.71 -16.71
CA THR A 94 6.22 -15.26 -16.98
C THR A 94 5.97 -15.15 -18.47
N ASP A 95 4.92 -15.84 -18.95
CA ASP A 95 4.48 -15.78 -20.34
C ASP A 95 3.70 -14.49 -20.62
N ALA A 96 4.18 -13.69 -21.56
CA ALA A 96 3.52 -12.48 -22.01
C ALA A 96 2.12 -12.76 -22.61
N ALA A 97 1.89 -13.94 -23.17
CA ALA A 97 0.58 -14.33 -23.68
C ALA A 97 -0.43 -14.55 -22.55
N GLU A 98 -0.01 -15.10 -21.41
CA GLU A 98 -0.85 -15.26 -20.21
C GLU A 98 -1.24 -13.89 -19.62
N VAL A 99 -0.29 -12.95 -19.60
CA VAL A 99 -0.58 -11.56 -19.15
C VAL A 99 -1.60 -10.89 -20.06
N ARG A 100 -1.43 -11.03 -21.39
CA ARG A 100 -2.37 -10.49 -22.39
C ARG A 100 -3.76 -11.12 -22.26
N LEU A 101 -3.81 -12.44 -22.02
CA LEU A 101 -5.07 -13.16 -21.77
C LEU A 101 -5.77 -12.61 -20.53
N GLY A 102 -5.07 -12.48 -19.41
CA GLY A 102 -5.62 -11.96 -18.15
C GLY A 102 -6.15 -10.54 -18.27
N PHE A 103 -5.50 -9.70 -19.07
CA PHE A 103 -6.00 -8.36 -19.39
C PHE A 103 -7.30 -8.42 -20.21
N LYS A 104 -7.30 -9.21 -21.28
CA LYS A 104 -8.45 -9.36 -22.18
C LYS A 104 -9.68 -9.89 -21.43
N GLU A 105 -9.50 -10.80 -20.50
CA GLU A 105 -10.57 -11.40 -19.70
C GLU A 105 -10.93 -10.58 -18.44
N ALA A 106 -10.33 -9.39 -18.27
CA ALA A 106 -10.50 -8.53 -17.10
C ALA A 106 -10.24 -9.26 -15.75
N VAL A 107 -9.28 -10.19 -15.76
CA VAL A 107 -8.80 -10.89 -14.56
C VAL A 107 -7.64 -10.14 -13.94
N PHE A 108 -6.60 -9.80 -14.71
CA PHE A 108 -5.48 -9.02 -14.22
C PHE A 108 -5.71 -7.53 -14.39
N THR A 109 -5.58 -6.78 -13.31
CA THR A 109 -5.58 -5.31 -13.31
C THR A 109 -4.16 -4.76 -13.49
N ALA A 110 -3.15 -5.50 -13.02
CA ALA A 110 -1.75 -5.12 -13.09
C ALA A 110 -0.85 -6.36 -12.97
N VAL A 111 0.45 -6.18 -13.26
CA VAL A 111 1.50 -7.18 -12.99
C VAL A 111 2.39 -6.66 -11.87
N LYS A 112 2.74 -7.53 -10.91
CA LYS A 112 3.57 -7.16 -9.74
C LYS A 112 4.99 -7.71 -9.89
N LEU A 113 5.96 -6.83 -9.90
CA LEU A 113 7.39 -7.11 -9.85
C LEU A 113 7.90 -7.10 -8.42
N TYR A 114 8.49 -8.23 -8.01
CA TYR A 114 9.37 -8.34 -6.85
C TYR A 114 10.77 -8.70 -7.35
N PRO A 115 11.82 -7.97 -6.98
CA PRO A 115 13.16 -8.51 -7.08
C PRO A 115 13.29 -9.77 -6.21
N ALA A 116 13.94 -10.82 -6.73
CA ALA A 116 14.06 -12.09 -6.01
C ALA A 116 14.70 -11.90 -4.64
N GLY A 117 14.01 -12.38 -3.58
CA GLY A 117 14.47 -12.27 -2.20
C GLY A 117 14.29 -10.89 -1.56
N ALA A 118 13.60 -9.94 -2.19
CA ALA A 118 13.44 -8.58 -1.63
C ALA A 118 12.52 -8.54 -0.40
N THR A 119 11.51 -9.40 -0.32
CA THR A 119 10.52 -9.42 0.77
C THR A 119 9.94 -10.82 0.98
N THR A 120 8.93 -10.94 1.84
CA THR A 120 8.23 -12.19 2.12
C THR A 120 7.65 -12.80 0.85
N ASN A 121 7.84 -14.10 0.63
CA ASN A 121 7.38 -14.87 -0.55
C ASN A 121 7.83 -14.25 -1.88
N SER A 122 9.06 -13.73 -1.95
CA SER A 122 9.62 -13.17 -3.18
C SER A 122 10.79 -13.98 -3.75
N ALA A 123 10.98 -15.23 -3.32
CA ALA A 123 12.04 -16.09 -3.83
C ALA A 123 11.90 -16.37 -5.34
N ASP A 124 10.67 -16.49 -5.84
CA ASP A 124 10.35 -16.71 -7.25
C ASP A 124 10.30 -15.39 -8.06
N GLY A 125 10.71 -14.27 -7.46
CA GLY A 125 10.73 -12.96 -8.11
C GLY A 125 11.76 -12.85 -9.25
N VAL A 126 11.83 -11.66 -9.84
CA VAL A 126 12.69 -11.37 -10.98
C VAL A 126 14.16 -11.35 -10.55
N THR A 127 14.99 -12.12 -11.25
CA THR A 127 16.45 -12.14 -11.04
C THR A 127 17.18 -11.39 -12.15
N ASP A 128 16.59 -11.29 -13.35
CA ASP A 128 17.19 -10.65 -14.53
C ASP A 128 16.13 -9.85 -15.30
N MET A 129 16.29 -8.52 -15.32
CA MET A 129 15.39 -7.60 -16.02
C MET A 129 15.30 -7.85 -17.52
N THR A 130 16.34 -8.45 -18.14
CA THR A 130 16.34 -8.76 -19.58
C THR A 130 15.37 -9.89 -19.92
N ARG A 131 15.12 -10.82 -18.99
CA ARG A 131 14.21 -11.95 -19.20
C ARG A 131 12.75 -11.53 -19.23
N ILE A 132 12.40 -10.49 -18.53
CA ILE A 132 11.02 -9.96 -18.47
C ILE A 132 10.72 -8.91 -19.55
N ALA A 133 11.67 -8.52 -20.39
CA ALA A 133 11.47 -7.53 -21.44
C ALA A 133 10.23 -7.79 -22.31
N PRO A 134 9.93 -9.03 -22.76
CA PRO A 134 8.71 -9.32 -23.54
C PRO A 134 7.41 -9.03 -22.77
N VAL A 135 7.42 -9.22 -21.44
CA VAL A 135 6.29 -8.88 -20.60
C VAL A 135 6.14 -7.37 -20.50
N LEU A 136 7.25 -6.63 -20.28
CA LEU A 136 7.25 -5.16 -20.21
C LEU A 136 6.75 -4.52 -21.50
N GLU A 137 7.17 -5.03 -22.66
CA GLU A 137 6.65 -4.66 -23.99
C GLU A 137 5.14 -4.88 -24.06
N THR A 138 4.68 -6.05 -23.62
CA THR A 138 3.24 -6.37 -23.59
C THR A 138 2.46 -5.42 -22.70
N LEU A 139 2.95 -5.14 -21.50
CA LEU A 139 2.30 -4.18 -20.57
C LEU A 139 2.18 -2.78 -21.18
N GLN A 140 3.24 -2.32 -21.83
CA GLN A 140 3.28 -1.05 -22.55
C GLN A 140 2.24 -1.00 -23.67
N ASP A 141 2.14 -2.08 -24.48
CA ASP A 141 1.21 -2.20 -25.60
C ASP A 141 -0.25 -2.16 -25.17
N ILE A 142 -0.59 -2.87 -24.08
CA ILE A 142 -1.98 -2.98 -23.60
C ILE A 142 -2.35 -1.91 -22.58
N GLY A 143 -1.38 -1.10 -22.15
CA GLY A 143 -1.58 -0.03 -21.15
C GLY A 143 -1.82 -0.54 -19.73
N MET A 144 -1.46 -1.80 -19.41
CA MET A 144 -1.58 -2.37 -18.08
C MET A 144 -0.41 -1.90 -17.18
N PRO A 145 -0.66 -1.42 -15.95
CA PRO A 145 0.40 -0.98 -15.06
C PRO A 145 1.31 -2.12 -14.56
N LEU A 146 2.60 -1.81 -14.41
CA LEU A 146 3.55 -2.58 -13.63
C LEU A 146 3.62 -2.01 -12.21
N LEU A 147 3.43 -2.85 -11.20
CA LEU A 147 3.56 -2.50 -9.78
C LEU A 147 4.92 -2.99 -9.30
N VAL A 148 5.72 -2.11 -8.68
CA VAL A 148 7.12 -2.42 -8.41
C VAL A 148 7.42 -2.35 -6.91
N HIS A 149 7.90 -3.46 -6.33
CA HIS A 149 8.64 -3.42 -5.07
C HIS A 149 10.06 -2.95 -5.37
N GLY A 150 10.38 -1.72 -5.01
CA GLY A 150 11.56 -1.03 -5.51
C GLY A 150 12.76 -1.10 -4.56
N GLU A 151 13.30 -2.28 -4.32
CA GLU A 151 14.53 -2.45 -3.56
C GLU A 151 15.50 -3.38 -4.30
N VAL A 152 16.80 -3.03 -4.30
CA VAL A 152 17.85 -3.96 -4.71
C VAL A 152 18.07 -5.00 -3.61
N THR A 153 18.51 -6.20 -4.00
CA THR A 153 18.75 -7.34 -3.08
C THR A 153 20.24 -7.64 -2.86
N ASP A 154 21.11 -6.82 -3.43
CA ASP A 154 22.56 -6.91 -3.23
C ASP A 154 22.90 -6.82 -1.73
N PRO A 155 23.54 -7.83 -1.12
CA PRO A 155 23.83 -7.86 0.30
C PRO A 155 24.83 -6.79 0.74
N ASP A 156 25.64 -6.24 -0.17
CA ASP A 156 26.61 -5.19 0.12
C ASP A 156 25.96 -3.79 0.18
N ILE A 157 24.69 -3.67 -0.21
CA ILE A 157 23.95 -2.41 -0.13
C ILE A 157 23.21 -2.31 1.21
N ASP A 158 23.45 -1.22 1.93
CA ASP A 158 22.75 -0.92 3.18
C ASP A 158 21.22 -0.98 2.96
N ILE A 159 20.52 -1.68 3.85
CA ILE A 159 19.07 -1.88 3.77
C ILE A 159 18.30 -0.55 3.69
N PHE A 160 18.84 0.54 4.24
CA PHE A 160 18.22 1.86 4.18
C PHE A 160 18.45 2.60 2.85
N ASP A 161 19.38 2.13 2.02
CA ASP A 161 19.73 2.75 0.73
C ASP A 161 19.18 1.98 -0.48
N ARG A 162 18.64 0.76 -0.27
CA ARG A 162 18.20 -0.15 -1.33
C ARG A 162 17.20 0.47 -2.31
N GLU A 163 16.26 1.27 -1.82
CA GLU A 163 15.27 1.95 -2.66
C GLU A 163 15.91 3.00 -3.57
N ALA A 164 16.81 3.83 -3.03
CA ALA A 164 17.50 4.84 -3.82
C ALA A 164 18.39 4.20 -4.90
N VAL A 165 19.10 3.13 -4.55
CA VAL A 165 19.93 2.37 -5.50
C VAL A 165 19.07 1.69 -6.58
N PHE A 166 17.88 1.20 -6.24
CA PHE A 166 16.94 0.61 -7.20
C PHE A 166 16.46 1.63 -8.23
N ILE A 167 16.17 2.86 -7.80
CA ILE A 167 15.81 3.96 -8.72
C ILE A 167 16.90 4.14 -9.77
N ASP A 168 18.16 4.24 -9.33
CA ASP A 168 19.29 4.53 -10.21
C ASP A 168 19.66 3.38 -11.14
N ARG A 169 19.67 2.15 -10.60
CA ARG A 169 20.18 0.97 -11.33
C ARG A 169 19.12 0.22 -12.12
N VAL A 170 17.83 0.32 -11.73
CA VAL A 170 16.76 -0.52 -12.30
C VAL A 170 15.62 0.33 -12.83
N LEU A 171 14.96 1.13 -11.97
CA LEU A 171 13.71 1.79 -12.36
C LEU A 171 13.93 2.88 -13.42
N GLY A 172 14.97 3.71 -13.27
CA GLY A 172 15.31 4.75 -14.23
C GLY A 172 15.61 4.18 -15.63
N PRO A 173 16.56 3.23 -15.77
CA PRO A 173 16.84 2.54 -17.03
C PRO A 173 15.60 1.85 -17.62
N MET A 174 14.83 1.10 -16.82
CA MET A 174 13.60 0.44 -17.29
C MET A 174 12.60 1.44 -17.89
N LEU A 175 12.38 2.58 -17.25
CA LEU A 175 11.47 3.60 -17.76
C LEU A 175 12.03 4.33 -19.01
N ALA A 176 13.34 4.34 -19.22
CA ALA A 176 13.95 4.85 -20.45
C ALA A 176 13.78 3.87 -21.60
N ASP A 177 13.94 2.57 -21.35
CA ASP A 177 13.80 1.50 -22.35
C ASP A 177 12.33 1.28 -22.75
N PHE A 178 11.39 1.48 -21.81
CA PHE A 178 9.94 1.29 -22.02
C PHE A 178 9.17 2.61 -21.81
N PRO A 179 9.22 3.57 -22.75
CA PRO A 179 8.77 4.95 -22.56
C PRO A 179 7.25 5.11 -22.43
N ALA A 180 6.42 4.13 -22.81
CA ALA A 180 4.98 4.16 -22.61
C ALA A 180 4.50 3.27 -21.46
N LEU A 181 5.40 2.56 -20.77
CA LEU A 181 5.07 1.70 -19.64
C LEU A 181 4.52 2.55 -18.47
N LYS A 182 3.34 2.18 -17.99
CA LYS A 182 2.79 2.74 -16.75
C LYS A 182 3.36 1.99 -15.55
N VAL A 183 3.84 2.71 -14.55
CA VAL A 183 4.43 2.12 -13.34
C VAL A 183 3.83 2.74 -12.09
N VAL A 184 3.48 1.88 -11.12
CA VAL A 184 3.25 2.29 -9.74
C VAL A 184 4.46 1.86 -8.91
N PHE A 185 5.19 2.84 -8.40
CA PHE A 185 6.27 2.63 -7.45
C PHE A 185 5.63 2.45 -6.07
N GLU A 186 5.53 1.20 -5.63
CA GLU A 186 4.74 0.83 -4.46
C GLU A 186 5.44 1.22 -3.16
N HIS A 187 4.63 1.58 -2.13
CA HIS A 187 5.04 1.80 -0.74
C HIS A 187 6.39 2.53 -0.60
N ILE A 188 6.55 3.64 -1.32
CA ILE A 188 7.81 4.41 -1.34
C ILE A 188 8.18 4.90 0.07
N THR A 189 9.49 4.97 0.34
CA THR A 189 10.01 5.28 1.67
C THR A 189 11.07 6.37 1.72
N THR A 190 11.51 6.91 0.57
CA THR A 190 12.63 7.85 0.51
C THR A 190 12.27 9.18 -0.15
N THR A 191 13.01 10.23 0.19
CA THR A 191 12.97 11.52 -0.50
C THR A 191 13.31 11.39 -1.98
N GLN A 192 14.21 10.46 -2.32
CA GLN A 192 14.61 10.16 -3.70
C GLN A 192 13.43 9.62 -4.50
N ALA A 193 12.66 8.68 -3.93
CA ALA A 193 11.46 8.15 -4.58
C ALA A 193 10.39 9.24 -4.79
N VAL A 194 10.14 10.09 -3.80
CA VAL A 194 9.22 11.24 -3.95
C VAL A 194 9.64 12.14 -5.11
N GLY A 195 10.92 12.54 -5.15
CA GLY A 195 11.44 13.39 -6.24
C GLY A 195 11.37 12.70 -7.60
N PHE A 196 11.70 11.42 -7.66
CA PHE A 196 11.67 10.62 -8.89
C PHE A 196 10.24 10.48 -9.46
N VAL A 197 9.26 10.20 -8.60
CA VAL A 197 7.85 10.07 -9.01
C VAL A 197 7.31 11.41 -9.52
N ARG A 198 7.60 12.52 -8.85
CA ARG A 198 7.22 13.87 -9.29
C ARG A 198 7.77 14.20 -10.67
N ALA A 199 8.99 13.78 -10.97
CA ALA A 199 9.64 14.02 -12.27
C ALA A 199 9.17 13.06 -13.37
N GLY A 200 8.52 11.93 -13.03
CA GLY A 200 8.21 10.83 -13.94
C GLY A 200 7.02 11.04 -14.89
N GLY A 201 6.25 12.13 -14.68
CA GLY A 201 5.09 12.46 -15.51
C GLY A 201 3.89 11.51 -15.30
N PRO A 202 2.91 11.53 -16.21
CA PRO A 202 1.59 10.88 -15.98
C PRO A 202 1.64 9.34 -16.00
N ARG A 203 2.76 8.73 -16.39
CA ARG A 203 2.94 7.28 -16.45
C ARG A 203 3.55 6.68 -15.16
N LEU A 204 3.98 7.53 -14.24
CA LEU A 204 4.59 7.11 -12.98
C LEU A 204 3.80 7.66 -11.80
N ALA A 205 3.41 6.77 -10.92
CA ALA A 205 2.75 7.11 -9.67
C ALA A 205 3.34 6.29 -8.52
N ALA A 206 2.94 6.59 -7.29
CA ALA A 206 3.40 5.84 -6.13
C ALA A 206 2.29 5.66 -5.09
N THR A 207 2.34 4.52 -4.38
CA THR A 207 1.58 4.31 -3.16
C THR A 207 2.37 4.75 -1.93
N ILE A 208 1.68 5.29 -0.94
CA ILE A 208 2.26 5.65 0.35
C ILE A 208 1.43 5.01 1.47
N THR A 209 2.09 4.27 2.36
CA THR A 209 1.45 3.50 3.40
C THR A 209 1.21 4.31 4.68
N PRO A 210 0.21 3.96 5.52
CA PRO A 210 -0.05 4.70 6.76
C PRO A 210 1.11 4.57 7.74
N HIS A 211 1.77 3.41 7.81
CA HIS A 211 2.88 3.22 8.73
C HIS A 211 4.13 4.04 8.34
N HIS A 212 4.46 4.17 7.04
CA HIS A 212 5.58 5.03 6.62
C HIS A 212 5.31 6.52 6.82
N LEU A 213 4.05 6.95 6.93
CA LEU A 213 3.68 8.31 7.33
C LEU A 213 3.84 8.55 8.83
N ILE A 214 3.63 7.51 9.66
CA ILE A 214 3.54 7.63 11.12
C ILE A 214 4.87 7.34 11.81
N ILE A 215 5.62 6.30 11.37
CA ILE A 215 6.86 5.90 12.02
C ILE A 215 8.10 6.20 11.18
N ASN A 216 9.21 6.45 11.85
CA ASN A 216 10.55 6.39 11.27
C ASN A 216 11.31 5.17 11.82
N ARG A 217 12.54 4.95 11.34
CA ARG A 217 13.35 3.78 11.69
C ARG A 217 13.58 3.57 13.19
N ASN A 218 13.49 4.62 14.02
CA ASN A 218 13.65 4.51 15.47
C ASN A 218 12.54 3.66 16.11
N ALA A 219 11.37 3.56 15.47
CA ALA A 219 10.25 2.78 15.99
C ALA A 219 10.60 1.28 16.13
N MET A 220 11.47 0.75 15.25
CA MET A 220 11.92 -0.64 15.30
C MET A 220 12.79 -0.97 16.52
N PHE A 221 13.38 0.05 17.16
CA PHE A 221 14.39 -0.11 18.21
C PHE A 221 14.03 0.56 19.54
N ARG A 222 12.88 1.23 19.64
CA ARG A 222 12.49 1.94 20.86
C ARG A 222 12.21 0.97 22.01
N GLY A 223 13.08 0.99 23.03
CA GLY A 223 12.99 0.11 24.20
C GLY A 223 13.38 -1.34 23.93
N GLY A 224 14.06 -1.62 22.81
CA GLY A 224 14.46 -2.94 22.34
C GLY A 224 14.03 -3.19 20.91
N ILE A 225 14.21 -4.42 20.42
CA ILE A 225 13.77 -4.82 19.09
C ILE A 225 12.24 -4.97 19.08
N ARG A 226 11.58 -4.28 18.13
CA ARG A 226 10.12 -4.30 17.98
C ARG A 226 9.72 -4.94 16.63
N PRO A 227 9.56 -6.26 16.57
CA PRO A 227 9.28 -6.97 15.30
C PRO A 227 8.02 -6.49 14.60
N HIS A 228 6.98 -6.07 15.34
CA HIS A 228 5.73 -5.57 14.79
C HIS A 228 5.87 -4.21 14.07
N MET A 229 7.02 -3.53 14.16
CA MET A 229 7.36 -2.30 13.43
C MET A 229 8.28 -2.57 12.23
N TYR A 230 8.56 -3.84 11.93
CA TYR A 230 9.40 -4.27 10.82
C TYR A 230 8.57 -4.63 9.60
N CYS A 231 8.85 -3.97 8.49
CA CYS A 231 8.34 -4.23 7.14
C CYS A 231 9.46 -4.05 6.11
N LEU A 232 9.23 -4.45 4.88
CA LEU A 232 10.09 -4.15 3.74
C LEU A 232 9.25 -3.48 2.64
N PRO A 233 9.68 -2.29 2.17
CA PRO A 233 10.87 -1.54 2.56
C PRO A 233 10.82 -1.08 4.03
N VAL A 234 11.99 -1.06 4.69
CA VAL A 234 12.08 -0.60 6.09
C VAL A 234 11.77 0.89 6.20
N ALA A 235 11.14 1.31 7.32
CA ALA A 235 10.99 2.73 7.64
C ALA A 235 12.36 3.42 7.68
N LYS A 236 12.46 4.59 7.07
CA LYS A 236 13.71 5.34 6.90
C LYS A 236 13.91 6.39 8.00
N ARG A 237 14.85 7.31 7.79
CA ARG A 237 15.10 8.48 8.69
C ARG A 237 13.90 9.42 8.69
N GLU A 238 13.83 10.27 9.73
CA GLU A 238 12.77 11.27 9.88
C GLU A 238 12.64 12.19 8.67
N ALA A 239 13.75 12.61 8.05
CA ALA A 239 13.72 13.45 6.86
C ALA A 239 12.94 12.82 5.70
N HIS A 240 13.06 11.50 5.52
CA HIS A 240 12.31 10.76 4.50
C HIS A 240 10.82 10.69 4.87
N ARG A 241 10.49 10.38 6.14
CA ARG A 241 9.10 10.37 6.61
C ARG A 241 8.40 11.72 6.38
N LEU A 242 9.09 12.82 6.66
CA LEU A 242 8.55 14.17 6.41
C LEU A 242 8.32 14.45 4.92
N ALA A 243 9.20 13.96 4.04
CA ALA A 243 9.00 14.06 2.60
C ALA A 243 7.78 13.24 2.12
N LEU A 244 7.55 12.05 2.70
CA LEU A 244 6.34 11.25 2.41
C LEU A 244 5.07 11.95 2.91
N LEU A 245 5.11 12.55 4.10
CA LEU A 245 3.99 13.32 4.63
C LEU A 245 3.61 14.47 3.69
N GLU A 246 4.60 15.23 3.29
CA GLU A 246 4.41 16.35 2.36
C GLU A 246 3.83 15.86 1.03
N ALA A 247 4.37 14.77 0.45
CA ALA A 247 3.87 14.18 -0.79
C ALA A 247 2.42 13.69 -0.67
N ALA A 248 2.08 12.94 0.39
CA ALA A 248 0.74 12.41 0.59
C ALA A 248 -0.30 13.52 0.77
N THR A 249 0.06 14.62 1.43
CA THR A 249 -0.85 15.72 1.76
C THR A 249 -0.83 16.87 0.74
N SER A 250 -0.01 16.78 -0.30
CA SER A 250 0.14 17.83 -1.34
C SER A 250 -1.08 17.98 -2.25
N GLY A 251 -1.88 16.93 -2.43
CA GLY A 251 -2.93 16.85 -3.44
C GLY A 251 -2.44 16.49 -4.85
N GLU A 252 -1.15 16.17 -5.01
CA GLU A 252 -0.57 15.76 -6.29
C GLU A 252 -1.15 14.41 -6.76
N ALA A 253 -1.56 14.33 -8.02
CA ALA A 253 -2.25 13.17 -8.57
C ALA A 253 -1.39 11.90 -8.68
N CYS A 254 -0.07 12.02 -8.61
CA CYS A 254 0.85 10.90 -8.70
C CYS A 254 1.04 10.13 -7.37
N PHE A 255 0.47 10.61 -6.26
CA PHE A 255 0.52 9.92 -4.97
C PHE A 255 -0.87 9.51 -4.53
N PHE A 256 -1.01 8.25 -4.10
CA PHE A 256 -2.28 7.74 -3.60
C PHE A 256 -2.09 6.65 -2.53
N LEU A 257 -3.19 6.31 -1.90
CA LEU A 257 -3.27 5.35 -0.81
C LEU A 257 -2.90 3.93 -1.29
N GLY A 258 -2.03 3.27 -0.55
CA GLY A 258 -1.82 1.84 -0.64
C GLY A 258 -1.37 1.37 0.73
N THR A 259 -2.17 0.54 1.40
CA THR A 259 -1.93 0.24 2.81
C THR A 259 -0.70 -0.60 3.04
N ASP A 260 -0.32 -1.43 2.09
CA ASP A 260 0.63 -2.53 2.29
C ASP A 260 0.34 -3.28 3.60
N SER A 261 -0.96 -3.44 3.90
CA SER A 261 -1.36 -4.23 5.06
C SER A 261 -0.95 -5.67 4.83
N ALA A 262 0.04 -6.13 5.60
CA ALA A 262 0.69 -7.41 5.41
C ALA A 262 0.66 -8.22 6.72
N PRO A 263 -0.44 -8.97 6.97
CA PRO A 263 -0.62 -9.72 8.20
C PRO A 263 0.33 -10.91 8.31
N HIS A 264 0.86 -11.10 9.52
CA HIS A 264 1.61 -12.26 9.96
C HIS A 264 1.20 -12.59 11.39
N GLY A 265 1.19 -13.86 11.74
CA GLY A 265 0.95 -14.31 13.12
C GLY A 265 1.98 -13.73 14.09
N ILE A 266 1.57 -13.45 15.32
CA ILE A 266 2.47 -12.93 16.36
C ILE A 266 3.69 -13.85 16.52
N ALA A 267 3.50 -15.17 16.49
CA ALA A 267 4.59 -16.14 16.61
C ALA A 267 5.61 -16.02 15.47
N GLU A 268 5.15 -15.77 14.24
CA GLU A 268 6.02 -15.55 13.07
C GLU A 268 6.79 -14.24 13.17
N LYS A 269 6.12 -13.16 13.58
CA LYS A 269 6.74 -11.84 13.79
C LYS A 269 7.81 -11.88 14.89
N GLN A 270 7.60 -12.68 15.94
CA GLN A 270 8.48 -12.77 17.09
C GLN A 270 9.48 -13.95 17.01
N SER A 271 9.55 -14.60 15.85
CA SER A 271 10.56 -15.62 15.55
C SER A 271 11.92 -15.00 15.17
N ALA A 272 12.94 -15.84 15.03
CA ALA A 272 14.27 -15.41 14.55
C ALA A 272 14.22 -14.79 13.15
N CYS A 273 13.28 -15.22 12.29
CA CYS A 273 13.04 -14.63 10.97
C CYS A 273 12.47 -13.21 11.07
N GLY A 274 11.55 -12.99 12.01
CA GLY A 274 10.92 -11.69 12.25
C GLY A 274 10.00 -11.22 11.12
N CYS A 275 9.45 -12.08 10.30
CA CYS A 275 8.66 -11.85 9.08
C CYS A 275 8.34 -10.38 8.75
N ALA A 276 8.79 -9.87 7.61
CA ALA A 276 8.53 -8.50 7.20
C ALA A 276 7.06 -8.27 6.84
N GLY A 277 6.43 -7.27 7.43
CA GLY A 277 5.05 -6.88 7.17
C GLY A 277 4.40 -6.22 8.38
N ILE A 278 3.62 -5.17 8.13
CA ILE A 278 2.85 -4.45 9.13
C ILE A 278 1.36 -4.60 8.77
N PHE A 279 0.54 -5.04 9.72
CA PHE A 279 -0.89 -5.21 9.51
C PHE A 279 -1.66 -3.95 9.92
N SER A 280 -2.16 -3.19 8.95
CA SER A 280 -2.84 -1.91 9.17
C SER A 280 -4.33 -1.91 8.82
N ALA A 281 -4.87 -2.93 8.13
CA ALA A 281 -6.25 -2.93 7.63
C ALA A 281 -7.32 -2.71 8.71
N ALA A 282 -7.04 -3.09 9.98
CA ALA A 282 -7.98 -2.89 11.09
C ALA A 282 -8.33 -1.42 11.36
N SER A 283 -7.48 -0.48 10.95
CA SER A 283 -7.60 0.96 11.23
C SER A 283 -7.04 1.85 10.11
N ALA A 284 -6.91 1.32 8.89
CA ALA A 284 -6.15 1.97 7.84
C ALA A 284 -6.69 3.37 7.49
N ILE A 285 -7.99 3.50 7.22
CA ILE A 285 -8.55 4.81 6.83
C ILE A 285 -8.57 5.81 7.99
N GLU A 286 -8.76 5.32 9.20
CA GLU A 286 -8.67 6.13 10.42
C GLU A 286 -7.25 6.65 10.65
N LEU A 287 -6.21 5.83 10.37
CA LEU A 287 -4.80 6.23 10.45
C LEU A 287 -4.46 7.31 9.43
N TYR A 288 -4.89 7.16 8.16
CA TYR A 288 -4.72 8.20 7.15
C TYR A 288 -5.44 9.48 7.55
N THR A 289 -6.70 9.37 8.01
CA THR A 289 -7.47 10.55 8.46
C THR A 289 -6.78 11.25 9.62
N HIS A 290 -6.26 10.50 10.60
CA HIS A 290 -5.48 11.04 11.71
C HIS A 290 -4.23 11.79 11.24
N VAL A 291 -3.49 11.24 10.27
CA VAL A 291 -2.31 11.90 9.67
C VAL A 291 -2.71 13.20 8.98
N PHE A 292 -3.70 13.15 8.09
CA PHE A 292 -4.15 14.33 7.35
C PHE A 292 -4.72 15.43 8.23
N ASP A 293 -5.40 15.07 9.32
CA ASP A 293 -5.89 16.02 10.32
C ASP A 293 -4.72 16.72 11.04
N ARG A 294 -3.71 15.98 11.49
CA ARG A 294 -2.51 16.53 12.12
C ARG A 294 -1.75 17.49 11.22
N GLU A 295 -1.68 17.19 9.93
CA GLU A 295 -1.03 18.02 8.92
C GLU A 295 -1.95 19.15 8.41
N LYS A 296 -3.20 19.27 8.94
CA LYS A 296 -4.21 20.25 8.52
C LYS A 296 -4.56 20.14 7.02
N ALA A 297 -4.53 18.95 6.49
CA ALA A 297 -4.71 18.61 5.09
C ALA A 297 -5.94 17.71 4.82
N LEU A 298 -6.94 17.67 5.72
CA LEU A 298 -8.15 16.86 5.56
C LEU A 298 -8.84 17.10 4.21
N GLY A 299 -8.77 18.32 3.65
CA GLY A 299 -9.32 18.63 2.33
C GLY A 299 -8.64 17.90 1.16
N GLN A 300 -7.45 17.32 1.37
CA GLN A 300 -6.73 16.53 0.35
C GLN A 300 -6.94 15.02 0.51
N LEU A 301 -7.55 14.57 1.61
CA LEU A 301 -7.71 13.15 1.91
C LEU A 301 -8.52 12.41 0.83
N GLU A 302 -9.60 12.98 0.34
CA GLU A 302 -10.42 12.35 -0.70
C GLU A 302 -9.65 12.22 -2.02
N ALA A 303 -8.85 13.21 -2.41
CA ALA A 303 -8.00 13.11 -3.59
C ALA A 303 -7.02 11.93 -3.46
N PHE A 304 -6.29 11.87 -2.36
CA PHE A 304 -5.31 10.83 -2.08
C PHE A 304 -5.92 9.42 -1.95
N ALA A 305 -7.05 9.28 -1.27
CA ALA A 305 -7.63 7.99 -0.94
C ALA A 305 -8.60 7.44 -1.99
N SER A 306 -9.30 8.34 -2.73
CA SER A 306 -10.47 7.92 -3.53
C SER A 306 -10.45 8.36 -4.99
N LYS A 307 -9.59 9.30 -5.41
CA LYS A 307 -9.60 9.86 -6.76
C LYS A 307 -8.34 9.61 -7.58
N ASN A 308 -7.16 9.83 -6.96
CA ASN A 308 -5.88 9.75 -7.69
C ASN A 308 -5.62 8.34 -8.23
N GLY A 309 -5.85 7.30 -7.42
CA GLY A 309 -5.68 5.91 -7.85
C GLY A 309 -6.60 5.53 -9.00
N PRO A 310 -7.95 5.67 -8.90
CA PRO A 310 -8.84 5.39 -10.02
C PRO A 310 -8.42 6.13 -11.30
N ALA A 311 -8.05 7.40 -11.20
CA ALA A 311 -7.61 8.19 -12.37
C ALA A 311 -6.35 7.58 -13.03
N PHE A 312 -5.36 7.14 -12.23
CA PHE A 312 -4.16 6.50 -12.76
C PHE A 312 -4.46 5.17 -13.45
N TYR A 313 -5.31 4.32 -12.84
CA TYR A 313 -5.69 3.02 -13.39
C TYR A 313 -6.76 3.12 -14.51
N GLY A 314 -7.32 4.29 -14.78
CA GLY A 314 -8.39 4.47 -15.77
C GLY A 314 -9.73 3.86 -15.35
N LEU A 315 -9.97 3.80 -14.04
CA LEU A 315 -11.21 3.28 -13.46
C LEU A 315 -12.13 4.43 -13.04
N ALA A 316 -13.44 4.19 -13.07
CA ALA A 316 -14.41 5.14 -12.51
C ALA A 316 -14.21 5.27 -11.00
N GLU A 317 -14.45 6.46 -10.45
CA GLU A 317 -14.51 6.67 -9.00
C GLU A 317 -15.69 5.90 -8.39
N ASN A 318 -15.57 5.45 -7.14
CA ASN A 318 -16.69 4.85 -6.42
C ASN A 318 -17.81 5.87 -6.25
N THR A 319 -19.05 5.42 -6.28
CA THR A 319 -20.26 6.28 -6.15
C THR A 319 -20.77 6.37 -4.72
N ASP A 320 -20.50 5.36 -3.91
CA ASP A 320 -20.79 5.32 -2.48
C ASP A 320 -19.79 6.14 -1.66
N THR A 321 -20.15 6.44 -0.44
CA THR A 321 -19.36 7.26 0.47
C THR A 321 -19.17 6.57 1.80
N ILE A 322 -18.12 6.96 2.50
CA ILE A 322 -17.91 6.63 3.91
C ILE A 322 -17.84 7.92 4.73
N THR A 323 -18.17 7.83 6.01
CA THR A 323 -18.06 8.95 6.95
C THR A 323 -17.14 8.56 8.10
N LEU A 324 -16.16 9.43 8.39
CA LEU A 324 -15.36 9.33 9.61
C LEU A 324 -15.82 10.42 10.57
N THR A 325 -15.96 10.06 11.84
CA THR A 325 -16.33 10.95 12.91
C THR A 325 -15.14 11.19 13.85
N ARG A 326 -15.03 12.39 14.37
CA ARG A 326 -14.03 12.72 15.40
C ARG A 326 -14.50 12.12 16.74
N GLN A 327 -14.03 10.92 16.97
CA GLN A 327 -14.33 10.14 18.17
C GLN A 327 -13.12 9.31 18.57
N ASP A 328 -12.73 9.41 19.82
CA ASP A 328 -11.66 8.58 20.35
C ASP A 328 -12.09 7.11 20.42
N TRP A 329 -11.24 6.25 19.90
CA TRP A 329 -11.39 4.80 19.99
C TRP A 329 -10.02 4.13 20.08
N THR A 330 -9.99 2.93 20.64
CA THR A 330 -8.74 2.19 20.82
C THR A 330 -8.61 1.11 19.77
N VAL A 331 -7.47 1.09 19.05
CA VAL A 331 -7.16 0.02 18.09
C VAL A 331 -7.07 -1.31 18.85
N PRO A 332 -7.72 -2.39 18.39
CA PRO A 332 -7.67 -3.69 19.04
C PRO A 332 -6.24 -4.16 19.29
N GLU A 333 -5.98 -4.78 20.44
CA GLU A 333 -4.66 -5.34 20.77
C GLU A 333 -4.26 -6.48 19.86
N ALA A 334 -5.25 -7.26 19.40
CA ALA A 334 -5.05 -8.43 18.58
C ALA A 334 -6.31 -8.79 17.81
N ILE A 335 -6.14 -9.48 16.68
CA ILE A 335 -7.20 -10.07 15.85
C ILE A 335 -6.96 -11.57 15.83
N ASP A 336 -7.99 -12.34 16.15
CA ASP A 336 -7.95 -13.80 16.05
C ASP A 336 -8.09 -14.22 14.58
N ALA A 337 -7.08 -14.93 14.08
CA ALA A 337 -7.07 -15.51 12.75
C ALA A 337 -7.23 -17.06 12.78
N GLY A 338 -7.85 -17.59 13.82
CA GLY A 338 -8.14 -19.03 13.98
C GLY A 338 -6.87 -19.87 13.91
N ALA A 339 -6.82 -20.83 12.98
CA ALA A 339 -5.66 -21.72 12.82
C ALA A 339 -4.38 -20.99 12.35
N ALA A 340 -4.48 -19.75 11.82
CA ALA A 340 -3.33 -18.90 11.50
C ALA A 340 -2.80 -18.14 12.73
N GLY A 341 -3.39 -18.36 13.90
CA GLY A 341 -2.99 -17.73 15.15
C GLY A 341 -3.55 -16.31 15.33
N THR A 342 -2.86 -15.50 16.10
CA THR A 342 -3.27 -14.12 16.41
C THR A 342 -2.40 -13.12 15.65
N VAL A 343 -3.03 -12.10 15.09
CA VAL A 343 -2.36 -10.99 14.38
C VAL A 343 -2.44 -9.73 15.21
N ARG A 344 -1.33 -9.00 15.32
CA ARG A 344 -1.29 -7.71 16.01
C ARG A 344 -1.43 -6.56 15.01
N PRO A 345 -2.49 -5.73 15.10
CA PRO A 345 -2.64 -4.55 14.26
C PRO A 345 -1.53 -3.51 14.52
N PHE A 346 -1.24 -2.71 13.49
CA PHE A 346 -0.44 -1.50 13.67
C PHE A 346 -1.16 -0.54 14.64
N MET A 347 -0.42 0.08 15.54
CA MET A 347 -0.94 0.94 16.61
C MET A 347 -1.87 0.20 17.61
N ALA A 348 -1.77 -1.12 17.75
CA ALA A 348 -2.53 -1.90 18.73
C ALA A 348 -2.43 -1.30 20.14
N GLY A 349 -3.59 -1.08 20.79
CA GLY A 349 -3.72 -0.46 22.10
C GLY A 349 -3.61 1.06 22.14
N GLU A 350 -3.28 1.70 21.03
CA GLU A 350 -3.23 3.16 20.93
C GLU A 350 -4.62 3.76 20.65
N THR A 351 -4.85 4.97 21.12
CA THR A 351 -6.08 5.71 20.85
C THR A 351 -5.95 6.57 19.61
N LEU A 352 -6.89 6.44 18.68
CA LEU A 352 -7.05 7.27 17.50
C LEU A 352 -8.25 8.21 17.69
N GLY A 353 -8.13 9.44 17.23
CA GLY A 353 -9.18 10.47 17.37
C GLY A 353 -10.19 10.50 16.21
N TRP A 354 -10.12 9.56 15.28
CA TRP A 354 -11.04 9.40 14.16
C TRP A 354 -11.50 7.97 14.05
N GLN A 355 -12.79 7.76 13.84
CA GLN A 355 -13.41 6.44 13.69
C GLN A 355 -14.29 6.42 12.44
N LEU A 356 -14.20 5.35 11.65
CA LEU A 356 -15.14 5.06 10.57
C LEU A 356 -16.53 4.83 11.19
N ALA A 357 -17.53 5.58 10.74
CA ALA A 357 -18.92 5.36 11.15
C ALA A 357 -19.43 4.02 10.58
N ASP A 358 -20.32 3.37 11.36
CA ASP A 358 -20.97 2.10 10.96
C ASP A 358 -21.91 2.30 9.75
#